data_a9c897a97039d3a4f3d80bb36e0fba93
#
_entry.id   a9c897a97039d3a4f3d80bb36e0fba93
#
_cell.length_a   1.000
_cell.length_b   1.000
_cell.length_c   1.000
_cell.angle_alpha   90.00
_cell.angle_beta   90.00
_cell.angle_gamma   90.00
#
_symmetry.space_group_name_H-M   'P 1'
#
loop_
_entity.id
_entity.type
_entity.pdbx_description
1 polymer ?
#
loop_
_entity_poly.entity_id
_entity_poly.type
_entity_poly.pdbx_seq_one_letter_code
_entity_poly.pdbx_strand_id
1 'polypeptide(L)'
;NEILPSSSQRFDSAIPLQFMTDIKIIDNVLPQGYADQIEQDITQFQFPWYYANDVTYQGYNNNGGLAHLVYNFGSEPSQYYAFFKPIIYSIEAAHGVKIRDLLRIRVGLLLTSSKPAEIYNTPHVDFTTNHYTACYYASDSDGDTVLFNEKLNELVPPETNITDEVISHYTKNTTFTEAYRSTPKKNRVCIFDGLRFHSSSHPREHDKRFVITINYTA
;
A
#
# COMPACT_ATOMS: atom_id res chain seq x y z
N ASN A 1 40.16 -34.04 -16.12
CA ASN A 1 39.82 -33.00 -15.14
C ASN A 1 38.67 -32.19 -15.69
N GLU A 2 37.45 -32.67 -15.43
CA GLU A 2 36.23 -31.95 -15.70
C GLU A 2 35.87 -31.10 -14.49
N ILE A 3 35.70 -29.79 -14.70
CA ILE A 3 35.23 -28.85 -13.72
C ILE A 3 33.69 -28.75 -13.84
N LEU A 4 32.98 -29.26 -12.86
CA LEU A 4 31.52 -29.11 -12.76
C LEU A 4 31.16 -27.69 -12.33
N PRO A 5 30.13 -27.06 -12.93
CA PRO A 5 29.67 -25.75 -12.48
C PRO A 5 28.87 -25.89 -11.18
N SER A 6 29.21 -25.06 -10.21
CA SER A 6 28.47 -24.93 -8.95
C SER A 6 27.10 -24.29 -9.19
N SER A 7 26.03 -25.06 -9.05
CA SER A 7 24.66 -24.56 -9.01
C SER A 7 24.42 -23.93 -7.66
N SER A 8 24.35 -22.60 -7.60
CA SER A 8 23.77 -21.87 -6.46
C SER A 8 22.25 -22.11 -6.45
N GLN A 9 21.80 -23.05 -5.65
CA GLN A 9 20.38 -23.17 -5.31
C GLN A 9 19.98 -21.95 -4.50
N ARG A 10 19.13 -21.09 -5.07
CA ARG A 10 18.34 -20.14 -4.30
C ARG A 10 17.39 -20.97 -3.44
N PHE A 11 17.55 -20.88 -2.15
CA PHE A 11 16.54 -21.37 -1.21
C PHE A 11 15.33 -20.45 -1.32
N ASP A 12 14.31 -20.86 -2.06
CA ASP A 12 12.96 -20.37 -1.86
C ASP A 12 12.53 -20.83 -0.46
N SER A 13 12.68 -19.94 0.52
CA SER A 13 12.09 -20.14 1.82
C SER A 13 10.57 -20.03 1.65
N ALA A 14 9.92 -21.19 1.52
CA ALA A 14 8.46 -21.27 1.53
C ALA A 14 7.95 -20.64 2.83
N ILE A 15 7.32 -19.48 2.72
CA ILE A 15 6.65 -18.81 3.84
C ILE A 15 5.58 -19.77 4.34
N PRO A 16 5.52 -20.09 5.65
CA PRO A 16 4.50 -21.00 6.17
C PRO A 16 3.10 -20.50 5.79
N LEU A 17 2.25 -21.37 5.26
CA LEU A 17 0.89 -21.08 4.78
C LEU A 17 0.02 -20.36 5.83
N GLN A 18 0.33 -20.48 7.10
CA GLN A 18 -0.42 -19.94 8.24
C GLN A 18 -0.31 -18.40 8.37
N PHE A 19 0.72 -17.77 7.75
CA PHE A 19 0.91 -16.31 7.78
C PHE A 19 0.28 -15.58 6.58
N MET A 20 -0.21 -16.31 5.57
CA MET A 20 -0.80 -15.72 4.35
C MET A 20 -2.31 -15.53 4.39
N THR A 21 -2.99 -15.91 5.48
CA THR A 21 -4.47 -15.92 5.51
C THR A 21 -5.10 -14.54 5.52
N ASP A 22 -4.35 -13.49 5.87
CA ASP A 22 -4.82 -12.12 5.99
C ASP A 22 -4.28 -11.15 4.90
N ILE A 23 -3.51 -11.67 3.93
CA ILE A 23 -3.03 -10.90 2.76
C ILE A 23 -3.61 -11.52 1.49
N LYS A 24 -4.34 -10.72 0.70
CA LYS A 24 -4.92 -11.16 -0.57
C LYS A 24 -4.32 -10.36 -1.72
N ILE A 25 -3.82 -11.06 -2.73
CA ILE A 25 -3.33 -10.48 -3.98
C ILE A 25 -4.22 -10.95 -5.11
N ILE A 26 -4.88 -10.03 -5.80
CA ILE A 26 -5.83 -10.36 -6.86
C ILE A 26 -5.50 -9.53 -8.09
N ASP A 27 -5.25 -10.20 -9.21
CA ASP A 27 -5.03 -9.58 -10.52
C ASP A 27 -6.35 -9.40 -11.26
N ASN A 28 -6.38 -8.42 -12.17
CA ASN A 28 -7.53 -8.13 -13.03
C ASN A 28 -8.84 -7.89 -12.25
N VAL A 29 -8.72 -7.12 -11.17
CA VAL A 29 -9.84 -6.87 -10.24
C VAL A 29 -10.92 -5.98 -10.84
N LEU A 30 -10.57 -5.13 -11.81
CA LEU A 30 -11.51 -4.27 -12.54
C LEU A 30 -11.68 -4.73 -13.99
N PRO A 31 -12.81 -4.40 -14.65
CA PRO A 31 -12.91 -4.49 -16.10
C PRO A 31 -11.77 -3.70 -16.77
N GLN A 32 -11.11 -4.30 -17.79
CA GLN A 32 -9.89 -3.74 -18.38
C GLN A 32 -10.07 -2.29 -18.86
N GLY A 33 -11.16 -1.97 -19.55
CA GLY A 33 -11.41 -0.61 -20.03
C GLY A 33 -11.49 0.43 -18.91
N TYR A 34 -11.99 0.05 -17.72
CA TYR A 34 -12.02 0.95 -16.57
C TYR A 34 -10.64 1.09 -15.94
N ALA A 35 -9.86 0.01 -15.87
CA ALA A 35 -8.46 0.07 -15.40
C ALA A 35 -7.60 0.97 -16.31
N ASP A 36 -7.81 0.90 -17.63
CA ASP A 36 -7.12 1.75 -18.61
C ASP A 36 -7.52 3.22 -18.44
N GLN A 37 -8.82 3.49 -18.22
CA GLN A 37 -9.31 4.85 -17.99
C GLN A 37 -8.75 5.46 -16.70
N ILE A 38 -8.64 4.67 -15.62
CA ILE A 38 -8.01 5.12 -14.37
C ILE A 38 -6.58 5.56 -14.61
N GLU A 39 -5.76 4.72 -15.25
CA GLU A 39 -4.37 5.08 -15.55
C GLU A 39 -4.30 6.33 -16.44
N GLN A 40 -5.13 6.41 -17.47
CA GLN A 40 -5.19 7.57 -18.35
C GLN A 40 -5.53 8.85 -17.58
N ASP A 41 -6.56 8.83 -16.72
CA ASP A 41 -7.03 10.02 -16.03
C ASP A 41 -6.01 10.53 -15.00
N ILE A 42 -5.39 9.64 -14.20
CA ILE A 42 -4.40 10.05 -13.20
C ILE A 42 -3.06 10.51 -13.82
N THR A 43 -2.80 10.18 -15.08
CA THR A 43 -1.59 10.61 -15.80
C THR A 43 -1.78 11.89 -16.59
N GLN A 44 -3.02 12.41 -16.70
CA GLN A 44 -3.29 13.65 -17.41
C GLN A 44 -2.78 14.87 -16.65
N PHE A 45 -2.43 15.90 -17.40
CA PHE A 45 -1.96 17.18 -16.85
C PHE A 45 -2.99 17.84 -15.92
N GLN A 46 -4.28 17.63 -16.16
CA GLN A 46 -5.37 18.22 -15.37
C GLN A 46 -5.65 17.51 -14.07
N PHE A 47 -5.11 16.28 -13.84
CA PHE A 47 -5.32 15.58 -12.58
C PHE A 47 -4.60 16.32 -11.46
N PRO A 48 -5.30 16.73 -10.38
CA PRO A 48 -4.72 17.57 -9.35
C PRO A 48 -3.84 16.76 -8.41
N TRP A 49 -2.54 16.96 -8.49
CA TRP A 49 -1.54 16.39 -7.60
C TRP A 49 -1.08 17.41 -6.58
N TYR A 50 -1.04 17.02 -5.31
CA TYR A 50 -0.57 17.85 -4.20
C TYR A 50 0.70 17.25 -3.63
N TYR A 51 1.73 18.09 -3.44
CA TYR A 51 2.99 17.65 -2.88
C TYR A 51 2.85 17.36 -1.38
N ALA A 52 3.34 16.22 -0.94
CA ALA A 52 3.46 15.81 0.46
C ALA A 52 4.96 15.64 0.79
N ASN A 53 5.45 16.39 1.79
CA ASN A 53 6.84 16.30 2.23
C ASN A 53 7.18 14.91 2.76
N ASP A 54 6.23 14.30 3.46
CA ASP A 54 6.30 12.94 3.98
C ASP A 54 5.12 12.13 3.43
N VAL A 55 5.40 10.97 2.90
CA VAL A 55 4.36 10.06 2.38
C VAL A 55 3.69 9.25 3.49
N THR A 56 4.25 9.28 4.71
CA THR A 56 3.75 8.57 5.89
C THR A 56 3.47 9.54 7.05
N TYR A 57 4.31 9.55 8.09
CA TYR A 57 4.22 10.47 9.23
C TYR A 57 5.19 11.64 9.08
N GLN A 58 4.81 12.82 9.56
CA GLN A 58 5.67 14.00 9.55
C GLN A 58 6.96 13.78 10.34
N GLY A 59 8.08 14.29 9.82
CA GLY A 59 9.37 14.30 10.51
C GLY A 59 10.20 13.02 10.41
N TYR A 60 9.88 12.11 9.51
CA TYR A 60 10.62 10.84 9.34
C TYR A 60 11.65 10.84 8.20
N ASN A 61 11.98 11.98 7.61
CA ASN A 61 12.91 12.10 6.49
C ASN A 61 12.65 11.12 5.34
N ASN A 62 11.38 10.81 5.10
CA ASN A 62 10.98 10.07 3.92
C ASN A 62 11.17 10.93 2.68
N ASN A 63 11.29 10.29 1.52
CA ASN A 63 11.18 11.03 0.29
C ASN A 63 9.73 11.56 0.18
N GLY A 64 9.61 12.81 -0.28
CA GLY A 64 8.32 13.38 -0.62
C GLY A 64 7.64 12.59 -1.75
N GLY A 65 6.35 12.77 -1.87
CA GLY A 65 5.53 12.20 -2.93
C GLY A 65 4.41 13.15 -3.32
N LEU A 66 3.57 12.70 -4.22
CA LEU A 66 2.38 13.42 -4.63
C LEU A 66 1.14 12.62 -4.22
N ALA A 67 0.11 13.30 -3.80
CA ALA A 67 -1.13 12.66 -3.39
C ALA A 67 -2.36 13.47 -3.83
N HIS A 68 -3.46 12.77 -4.01
CA HIS A 68 -4.78 13.35 -4.21
C HIS A 68 -5.79 12.65 -3.30
N LEU A 69 -6.39 13.40 -2.39
CA LEU A 69 -7.40 12.89 -1.48
C LEU A 69 -8.76 12.92 -2.18
N VAL A 70 -9.33 11.73 -2.41
CA VAL A 70 -10.58 11.57 -3.16
C VAL A 70 -11.79 11.54 -2.22
N TYR A 71 -11.64 10.84 -1.09
CA TYR A 71 -12.69 10.67 -0.08
C TYR A 71 -12.06 10.57 1.31
N ASN A 72 -12.71 11.12 2.32
CA ASN A 72 -12.25 11.07 3.70
C ASN A 72 -13.41 11.19 4.69
N PHE A 73 -13.73 10.11 5.40
CA PHE A 73 -14.73 10.03 6.48
C PHE A 73 -16.06 10.75 6.16
N GLY A 74 -16.72 10.38 5.07
CA GLY A 74 -18.00 10.98 4.66
C GLY A 74 -17.88 12.29 3.88
N SER A 75 -16.67 12.85 3.77
CA SER A 75 -16.39 14.02 2.94
C SER A 75 -15.88 13.60 1.56
N GLU A 76 -16.36 14.27 0.52
CA GLU A 76 -15.97 14.08 -0.88
C GLU A 76 -15.19 15.32 -1.39
N PRO A 77 -13.93 15.52 -0.94
CA PRO A 77 -13.17 16.72 -1.27
C PRO A 77 -12.78 16.82 -2.76
N SER A 78 -13.00 15.74 -3.52
CA SER A 78 -12.60 15.65 -4.93
C SER A 78 -13.78 15.41 -5.86
N GLN A 79 -13.80 16.13 -6.98
CA GLN A 79 -14.73 15.87 -8.10
C GLN A 79 -14.55 14.48 -8.72
N TYR A 80 -13.43 13.80 -8.45
CA TYR A 80 -13.15 12.45 -8.95
C TYR A 80 -13.78 11.34 -8.10
N TYR A 81 -14.48 11.65 -7.00
CA TYR A 81 -15.07 10.59 -6.16
C TYR A 81 -16.01 9.66 -6.94
N ALA A 82 -16.92 10.23 -7.71
CA ALA A 82 -17.85 9.43 -8.53
C ALA A 82 -17.13 8.51 -9.54
N PHE A 83 -15.99 8.98 -10.06
CA PHE A 83 -15.14 8.20 -10.97
C PHE A 83 -14.47 7.03 -10.28
N PHE A 84 -13.91 7.22 -9.06
CA PHE A 84 -13.21 6.16 -8.33
C PHE A 84 -14.13 5.23 -7.55
N LYS A 85 -15.37 5.66 -7.26
CA LYS A 85 -16.33 4.89 -6.44
C LYS A 85 -16.54 3.44 -6.92
N PRO A 86 -16.61 3.12 -8.23
CA PRO A 86 -16.80 1.73 -8.69
C PRO A 86 -15.70 0.75 -8.24
N ILE A 87 -14.48 1.21 -7.90
CA ILE A 87 -13.41 0.36 -7.36
C ILE A 87 -13.87 -0.34 -6.07
N ILE A 88 -14.68 0.34 -5.25
CA ILE A 88 -15.18 -0.17 -3.97
C ILE A 88 -15.93 -1.49 -4.17
N TYR A 89 -16.82 -1.56 -5.15
CA TYR A 89 -17.62 -2.76 -5.44
C TYR A 89 -16.74 -3.94 -5.90
N SER A 90 -15.70 -3.63 -6.66
CA SER A 90 -14.73 -4.65 -7.08
C SER A 90 -13.89 -5.14 -5.92
N ILE A 91 -13.54 -4.27 -4.97
CA ILE A 91 -12.84 -4.67 -3.73
C ILE A 91 -13.75 -5.51 -2.84
N GLU A 92 -15.03 -5.17 -2.68
CA GLU A 92 -16.00 -6.01 -1.97
C GLU A 92 -16.04 -7.43 -2.55
N ALA A 93 -16.16 -7.54 -3.88
CA ALA A 93 -16.19 -8.82 -4.58
C ALA A 93 -14.88 -9.60 -4.42
N ALA A 94 -13.74 -8.93 -4.57
CA ALA A 94 -12.40 -9.51 -4.47
C ALA A 94 -12.07 -9.94 -3.03
N HIS A 95 -12.43 -9.12 -2.05
CA HIS A 95 -12.20 -9.44 -0.64
C HIS A 95 -13.18 -10.50 -0.13
N GLY A 96 -14.38 -10.57 -0.68
CA GLY A 96 -15.45 -11.47 -0.25
C GLY A 96 -16.14 -10.98 1.03
N VAL A 97 -16.10 -9.67 1.30
CA VAL A 97 -16.76 -9.03 2.45
C VAL A 97 -17.60 -7.85 1.99
N LYS A 98 -18.59 -7.48 2.81
CA LYS A 98 -19.37 -6.27 2.59
C LYS A 98 -18.67 -5.09 3.27
N ILE A 99 -18.40 -4.01 2.53
CA ILE A 99 -17.87 -2.78 3.12
C ILE A 99 -18.98 -2.10 3.92
N ARG A 100 -18.76 -1.92 5.21
CA ARG A 100 -19.69 -1.22 6.11
C ARG A 100 -19.45 0.29 6.06
N ASP A 101 -18.20 0.71 6.32
CA ASP A 101 -17.82 2.11 6.29
C ASP A 101 -16.59 2.31 5.38
N LEU A 102 -16.71 3.21 4.43
CA LEU A 102 -15.57 3.71 3.67
C LEU A 102 -14.88 4.80 4.50
N LEU A 103 -13.60 4.62 4.79
CA LEU A 103 -12.83 5.57 5.59
C LEU A 103 -12.10 6.58 4.71
N ARG A 104 -11.34 6.09 3.70
CA ARG A 104 -10.53 6.96 2.85
C ARG A 104 -10.33 6.35 1.46
N ILE A 105 -10.27 7.21 0.44
CA ILE A 105 -9.70 6.92 -0.88
C ILE A 105 -8.62 7.97 -1.15
N ARG A 106 -7.40 7.54 -1.37
CA ARG A 106 -6.26 8.40 -1.69
C ARG A 106 -5.50 7.86 -2.88
N VAL A 107 -5.28 8.68 -3.90
CA VAL A 107 -4.39 8.38 -5.01
C VAL A 107 -2.99 8.87 -4.66
N GLY A 108 -1.99 8.01 -4.74
CA GLY A 108 -0.60 8.30 -4.43
C GLY A 108 0.29 8.12 -5.64
N LEU A 109 1.31 8.97 -5.76
CA LEU A 109 2.35 8.91 -6.76
C LEU A 109 3.73 9.04 -6.10
N LEU A 110 4.56 8.04 -6.29
CA LEU A 110 5.98 8.09 -6.00
C LEU A 110 6.77 8.13 -7.30
N LEU A 111 7.78 8.98 -7.34
CA LEU A 111 8.71 9.08 -8.45
C LEU A 111 9.94 8.21 -8.22
N THR A 112 10.65 7.94 -9.30
CA THR A 112 11.91 7.20 -9.27
C THR A 112 12.89 7.77 -8.24
N SER A 113 13.64 6.89 -7.61
CA SER A 113 14.64 7.25 -6.60
C SER A 113 15.92 6.46 -6.81
N SER A 114 17.07 7.09 -6.52
CA SER A 114 18.38 6.42 -6.52
C SER A 114 18.62 5.56 -5.27
N LYS A 115 17.69 5.55 -4.31
CA LYS A 115 17.82 4.70 -3.12
C LYS A 115 17.81 3.22 -3.51
N PRO A 116 18.55 2.34 -2.79
CA PRO A 116 18.49 0.90 -3.00
C PRO A 116 17.05 0.36 -2.90
N ALA A 117 16.75 -0.71 -3.65
CA ALA A 117 15.41 -1.32 -3.68
C ALA A 117 14.97 -1.88 -2.32
N GLU A 118 15.93 -2.25 -1.48
CA GLU A 118 15.71 -2.75 -0.12
C GLU A 118 15.25 -1.64 0.83
N ILE A 119 15.48 -0.36 0.47
CA ILE A 119 15.10 0.78 1.29
C ILE A 119 13.66 1.14 0.96
N TYR A 120 12.81 1.02 1.95
CA TYR A 120 11.43 1.46 1.94
C TYR A 120 11.24 2.72 2.80
N ASN A 121 10.12 3.40 2.62
CA ASN A 121 9.72 4.51 3.48
C ASN A 121 9.40 4.01 4.90
N THR A 122 9.20 4.90 5.86
CA THR A 122 8.91 4.51 7.23
C THR A 122 7.71 3.58 7.32
N PRO A 123 7.83 2.41 8.00
CA PRO A 123 6.70 1.55 8.28
C PRO A 123 5.62 2.29 9.07
N HIS A 124 4.37 2.09 8.70
CA HIS A 124 3.22 2.79 9.29
C HIS A 124 1.94 1.96 9.20
N VAL A 125 0.93 2.39 9.93
CA VAL A 125 -0.47 2.01 9.75
C VAL A 125 -1.24 3.26 9.31
N ASP A 126 -2.26 3.09 8.47
CA ASP A 126 -3.05 4.22 7.98
C ASP A 126 -3.97 4.82 9.04
N PHE A 127 -4.54 3.97 9.90
CA PHE A 127 -5.41 4.32 11.03
C PHE A 127 -5.15 3.39 12.21
N THR A 128 -5.53 3.82 13.39
CA THR A 128 -5.30 3.10 14.65
C THR A 128 -6.47 2.20 15.06
N THR A 129 -7.61 2.32 14.38
CA THR A 129 -8.80 1.50 14.59
C THR A 129 -8.83 0.32 13.61
N ASN A 130 -9.58 -0.72 13.95
CA ASN A 130 -9.74 -1.89 13.08
C ASN A 130 -10.29 -1.50 11.71
N HIS A 131 -9.56 -1.82 10.66
CA HIS A 131 -9.92 -1.56 9.26
C HIS A 131 -9.16 -2.50 8.34
N TYR A 132 -9.52 -2.48 7.07
CA TYR A 132 -8.75 -3.11 5.98
C TYR A 132 -8.14 -2.02 5.11
N THR A 133 -6.97 -2.32 4.57
CA THR A 133 -6.30 -1.50 3.55
C THR A 133 -6.24 -2.28 2.24
N ALA A 134 -6.73 -1.67 1.16
CA ALA A 134 -6.59 -2.16 -0.19
C ALA A 134 -5.72 -1.20 -1.00
N CYS A 135 -4.60 -1.70 -1.53
CA CYS A 135 -3.71 -0.98 -2.44
C CYS A 135 -3.99 -1.45 -3.87
N TYR A 136 -4.73 -0.66 -4.64
CA TYR A 136 -4.95 -0.90 -6.07
C TYR A 136 -3.84 -0.24 -6.88
N TYR A 137 -3.19 -0.99 -7.76
CA TYR A 137 -2.12 -0.49 -8.61
C TYR A 137 -2.65 -0.13 -10.00
N ALA A 138 -2.54 1.15 -10.33
CA ALA A 138 -3.06 1.67 -11.59
C ALA A 138 -2.11 1.46 -12.79
N SER A 139 -0.85 1.15 -12.53
CA SER A 139 0.18 0.84 -13.54
C SER A 139 1.19 -0.17 -13.01
N ASP A 140 1.96 -0.76 -13.90
CA ASP A 140 3.14 -1.53 -13.52
C ASP A 140 4.21 -0.63 -12.91
N SER A 141 4.96 -1.16 -11.94
CA SER A 141 6.10 -0.49 -11.32
C SER A 141 6.95 -1.51 -10.55
N ASP A 142 8.20 -1.16 -10.26
CA ASP A 142 9.10 -1.92 -9.40
C ASP A 142 9.20 -1.35 -7.97
N GLY A 143 8.38 -0.33 -7.66
CA GLY A 143 8.25 0.20 -6.30
C GLY A 143 7.22 -0.58 -5.48
N ASP A 144 7.67 -1.50 -4.62
CA ASP A 144 6.81 -2.43 -3.89
C ASP A 144 5.94 -1.78 -2.81
N THR A 145 4.83 -2.44 -2.46
CA THR A 145 4.21 -2.32 -1.14
C THR A 145 4.80 -3.41 -0.25
N VAL A 146 5.47 -3.00 0.83
CA VAL A 146 6.12 -3.90 1.79
C VAL A 146 5.19 -4.07 2.98
N LEU A 147 4.87 -5.31 3.33
CA LEU A 147 4.04 -5.68 4.46
C LEU A 147 4.92 -6.35 5.52
N PHE A 148 4.75 -5.99 6.79
CA PHE A 148 5.54 -6.50 7.91
C PHE A 148 4.74 -7.53 8.71
N ASN A 149 5.42 -8.35 9.50
CA ASN A 149 4.77 -9.29 10.42
C ASN A 149 4.07 -8.55 11.56
N GLU A 150 4.64 -7.43 11.98
CA GLU A 150 4.21 -6.66 13.13
C GLU A 150 2.88 -5.95 12.88
N LYS A 151 1.99 -6.00 13.89
CA LYS A 151 0.70 -5.31 13.92
C LYS A 151 0.63 -4.34 15.09
N LEU A 152 -0.04 -3.20 14.90
CA LEU A 152 -0.14 -2.17 15.91
C LEU A 152 -0.75 -2.68 17.23
N ASN A 153 -1.83 -3.46 17.15
CA ASN A 153 -2.52 -4.03 18.30
C ASN A 153 -1.74 -5.14 19.03
N GLU A 154 -0.66 -5.65 18.44
CA GLU A 154 0.26 -6.62 19.06
C GLU A 154 1.45 -5.91 19.73
N LEU A 155 1.83 -4.73 19.22
CA LEU A 155 2.93 -3.94 19.75
C LEU A 155 2.51 -3.02 20.89
N VAL A 156 1.31 -2.44 20.80
CA VAL A 156 0.80 -1.46 21.76
C VAL A 156 -0.17 -2.14 22.73
N PRO A 157 0.04 -2.05 24.05
CA PRO A 157 -0.87 -2.61 25.04
C PRO A 157 -2.31 -2.10 24.86
N PRO A 158 -3.35 -2.95 25.07
CA PRO A 158 -4.75 -2.61 24.81
C PRO A 158 -5.27 -1.37 25.54
N GLU A 159 -4.74 -1.09 26.75
CA GLU A 159 -5.13 0.07 27.58
C GLU A 159 -4.42 1.36 27.19
N THR A 160 -3.52 1.32 26.23
CA THR A 160 -2.76 2.51 25.84
C THR A 160 -3.61 3.44 24.99
N ASN A 161 -3.71 4.69 25.39
CA ASN A 161 -4.27 5.72 24.53
C ASN A 161 -3.31 5.96 23.35
N ILE A 162 -3.72 5.57 22.15
CA ILE A 162 -2.89 5.65 20.96
C ILE A 162 -2.87 7.08 20.44
N THR A 163 -1.73 7.75 20.61
CA THR A 163 -1.43 9.08 20.06
C THR A 163 -0.33 8.99 19.01
N ASP A 164 -0.10 10.08 18.28
CA ASP A 164 1.00 10.14 17.27
C ASP A 164 2.38 9.91 17.93
N GLU A 165 2.58 10.36 19.19
CA GLU A 165 3.80 10.12 19.93
C GLU A 165 3.99 8.64 20.28
N VAL A 166 2.90 7.94 20.66
CA VAL A 166 2.92 6.49 20.95
C VAL A 166 3.29 5.74 19.68
N ILE A 167 2.62 6.01 18.56
CA ILE A 167 2.93 5.39 17.27
C ILE A 167 4.38 5.66 16.87
N SER A 168 4.83 6.91 16.98
CA SER A 168 6.20 7.31 16.68
C SER A 168 7.21 6.55 17.54
N HIS A 169 6.93 6.39 18.86
CA HIS A 169 7.77 5.63 19.76
C HIS A 169 7.93 4.18 19.31
N TYR A 170 6.82 3.48 19.06
CA TYR A 170 6.86 2.08 18.64
C TYR A 170 7.48 1.92 17.26
N THR A 171 7.18 2.79 16.30
CA THR A 171 7.80 2.75 14.97
C THR A 171 9.33 2.89 15.02
N LYS A 172 9.85 3.76 15.89
CA LYS A 172 11.31 3.99 16.04
C LYS A 172 12.03 2.86 16.77
N ASN A 173 11.35 2.17 17.66
CA ASN A 173 11.97 1.17 18.55
C ASN A 173 11.67 -0.28 18.12
N THR A 174 10.89 -0.49 17.04
CA THR A 174 10.58 -1.81 16.52
C THR A 174 11.53 -2.17 15.38
N THR A 175 12.08 -3.39 15.43
CA THR A 175 12.72 -4.00 14.26
C THR A 175 11.66 -4.70 13.47
N PHE A 176 11.36 -4.18 12.28
CA PHE A 176 10.34 -4.72 11.41
C PHE A 176 10.85 -5.90 10.60
N THR A 177 10.05 -6.96 10.53
CA THR A 177 10.33 -8.17 9.76
C THR A 177 9.40 -8.24 8.55
N GLU A 178 9.95 -8.23 7.35
CA GLU A 178 9.17 -8.32 6.12
C GLU A 178 8.38 -9.64 6.07
N ALA A 179 7.06 -9.53 5.92
CA ALA A 179 6.16 -10.66 5.71
C ALA A 179 5.93 -10.92 4.21
N TYR A 180 5.75 -9.85 3.44
CA TYR A 180 5.44 -9.94 2.02
C TYR A 180 5.79 -8.65 1.27
N ARG A 181 6.15 -8.78 -0.01
CA ARG A 181 6.26 -7.65 -0.95
C ARG A 181 5.28 -7.83 -2.09
N SER A 182 4.42 -6.83 -2.28
CA SER A 182 3.51 -6.76 -3.41
C SER A 182 4.05 -5.82 -4.46
N THR A 183 4.59 -6.38 -5.54
CA THR A 183 5.04 -5.60 -6.69
C THR A 183 3.83 -5.08 -7.47
N PRO A 184 3.76 -3.78 -7.74
CA PRO A 184 2.70 -3.19 -8.52
C PRO A 184 2.61 -3.80 -9.92
N LYS A 185 1.42 -4.28 -10.24
CA LYS A 185 1.02 -4.71 -11.57
C LYS A 185 -0.30 -4.03 -11.88
N LYS A 186 -0.43 -3.46 -13.06
CA LYS A 186 -1.67 -2.81 -13.48
C LYS A 186 -2.88 -3.71 -13.24
N ASN A 187 -3.92 -3.13 -12.65
CA ASN A 187 -5.17 -3.84 -12.33
C ASN A 187 -5.01 -4.96 -11.29
N ARG A 188 -4.00 -4.86 -10.42
CA ARG A 188 -3.81 -5.71 -9.23
C ARG A 188 -4.27 -4.95 -7.99
N VAL A 189 -4.85 -5.68 -7.04
CA VAL A 189 -5.07 -5.18 -5.68
C VAL A 189 -4.35 -6.06 -4.67
N CYS A 190 -3.75 -5.41 -3.67
CA CYS A 190 -3.23 -6.04 -2.45
C CYS A 190 -4.13 -5.60 -1.29
N ILE A 191 -4.80 -6.55 -0.63
CA ILE A 191 -5.70 -6.30 0.51
C ILE A 191 -5.12 -6.95 1.75
N PHE A 192 -5.10 -6.22 2.87
CA PHE A 192 -4.56 -6.69 4.14
C PHE A 192 -5.21 -6.01 5.34
N ASP A 193 -5.02 -6.61 6.52
CA ASP A 193 -5.39 -6.04 7.82
C ASP A 193 -4.74 -4.67 8.00
N GLY A 194 -5.52 -3.61 8.16
CA GLY A 194 -5.04 -2.23 8.22
C GLY A 194 -4.21 -1.91 9.48
N LEU A 195 -4.27 -2.74 10.53
CA LEU A 195 -3.38 -2.64 11.69
C LEU A 195 -2.00 -3.26 11.45
N ARG A 196 -1.80 -3.95 10.33
CA ARG A 196 -0.48 -4.45 9.90
C ARG A 196 0.38 -3.28 9.45
N PHE A 197 1.59 -3.19 10.01
CA PHE A 197 2.56 -2.22 9.52
C PHE A 197 2.91 -2.50 8.06
N HIS A 198 2.95 -1.44 7.30
CA HIS A 198 3.29 -1.51 5.87
C HIS A 198 4.08 -0.28 5.44
N SER A 199 4.70 -0.38 4.29
CA SER A 199 5.46 0.72 3.69
C SER A 199 5.43 0.66 2.18
N SER A 200 6.04 1.64 1.53
CA SER A 200 6.26 1.68 0.10
C SER A 200 7.74 1.88 -0.21
N SER A 201 8.26 1.21 -1.24
CA SER A 201 9.52 1.56 -1.84
C SER A 201 9.31 2.44 -3.07
N HIS A 202 10.33 3.24 -3.40
CA HIS A 202 10.34 4.03 -4.62
C HIS A 202 10.70 3.15 -5.82
N PRO A 203 10.12 3.40 -7.00
CA PRO A 203 10.55 2.74 -8.21
C PRO A 203 11.99 3.15 -8.59
N ARG A 204 12.68 2.30 -9.34
CA ARG A 204 14.05 2.50 -9.78
C ARG A 204 14.22 2.35 -11.29
N GLU A 205 13.59 1.33 -11.86
CA GLU A 205 13.59 1.05 -13.29
C GLU A 205 12.37 1.67 -13.98
N HIS A 206 11.31 1.93 -13.22
CA HIS A 206 10.14 2.67 -13.67
C HIS A 206 10.23 4.14 -13.20
N ASP A 207 9.73 5.06 -14.01
CA ASP A 207 9.74 6.49 -13.66
C ASP A 207 8.84 6.82 -12.46
N LYS A 208 7.80 6.01 -12.24
CA LYS A 208 6.72 6.33 -11.31
C LYS A 208 6.00 5.08 -10.80
N ARG A 209 5.35 5.24 -9.66
CA ARG A 209 4.48 4.26 -9.03
C ARG A 209 3.17 4.93 -8.64
N PHE A 210 2.06 4.49 -9.24
CA PHE A 210 0.72 4.91 -8.86
C PHE A 210 0.03 3.86 -7.98
N VAL A 211 -0.56 4.31 -6.87
CA VAL A 211 -1.37 3.47 -6.00
C VAL A 211 -2.64 4.22 -5.60
N ILE A 212 -3.77 3.53 -5.61
CA ILE A 212 -5.02 4.01 -5.02
C ILE A 212 -5.20 3.22 -3.73
N THR A 213 -4.99 3.89 -2.60
CA THR A 213 -5.19 3.30 -1.28
C THR A 213 -6.63 3.53 -0.84
N ILE A 214 -7.31 2.45 -0.47
CA ILE A 214 -8.70 2.45 -0.01
C ILE A 214 -8.74 1.79 1.36
N ASN A 215 -9.20 2.54 2.36
CA ASN A 215 -9.36 2.07 3.73
C ASN A 215 -10.84 1.95 4.07
N TYR A 216 -11.23 0.83 4.70
CA TYR A 216 -12.63 0.53 4.98
C TYR A 216 -12.79 -0.43 6.16
N THR A 217 -14.00 -0.44 6.75
CA THR A 217 -14.43 -1.49 7.71
C THR A 217 -15.39 -2.46 7.02
N ALA A 218 -15.44 -3.69 7.53
CA ALA A 218 -16.33 -4.75 7.04
C ALA A 218 -17.19 -5.33 8.18
#